data_5c26d9ff82ac61d05c29f378b39ca216
#
_entry.id   5c26d9ff82ac61d05c29f378b39ca216
#
_cell.length_a   1.000
_cell.length_b   1.000
_cell.length_c   1.000
_cell.angle_alpha   90.00
_cell.angle_beta   90.00
_cell.angle_gamma   90.00
#
_symmetry.space_group_name_H-M   'P 1'
#
loop_
_entity.id
_entity.type
_entity.pdbx_description
1 polymer ?
#
loop_
_entity_poly.entity_id
_entity_poly.type
_entity_poly.pdbx_seq_one_letter_code
_entity_poly.pdbx_strand_id
1 'polypeptide(L)' 'MKIVNEQMNQTACFSDLAPGTVFYFPREEWYGMRLDGETSVGENAVDLQTGELALLADWEQIVPLKDAHLVI' A
#
# COMPACT_ATOMS: atom_id res chain seq x y z
N MET A 1 -4.82 -6.70 13.98
CA MET A 1 -4.86 -6.84 12.51
C MET A 1 -3.62 -7.56 12.02
N LYS A 2 -3.81 -8.46 11.10
CA LYS A 2 -2.70 -9.21 10.52
C LYS A 2 -2.85 -9.23 8.99
N ILE A 3 -1.76 -9.01 8.28
CA ILE A 3 -1.75 -9.06 6.83
C ILE A 3 -0.98 -10.31 6.41
N VAL A 4 -1.61 -11.14 5.58
CA VAL A 4 -1.02 -12.39 5.11
C VAL A 4 -0.76 -12.29 3.62
N ASN A 5 0.47 -12.61 3.20
CA ASN A 5 0.84 -12.63 1.80
C ASN A 5 2.02 -13.56 1.59
N GLU A 6 1.99 -14.32 0.50
CA GLU A 6 3.03 -15.29 0.17
C GLU A 6 4.02 -14.77 -0.86
N GLN A 7 3.83 -13.58 -1.42
CA GLN A 7 4.64 -13.07 -2.52
C GLN A 7 5.30 -11.73 -2.18
N MET A 8 6.02 -11.68 -1.08
CA MET A 8 6.64 -10.44 -0.63
C MET A 8 7.94 -10.09 -1.32
N ASN A 9 8.35 -10.84 -2.33
CA ASN A 9 9.61 -10.62 -3.02
C ASN A 9 9.48 -9.87 -4.35
N GLN A 10 8.27 -9.49 -4.75
CA GLN A 10 8.04 -8.78 -6.00
C GLN A 10 7.80 -7.30 -5.72
N THR A 11 8.60 -6.45 -6.35
CA THR A 11 8.41 -5.00 -6.23
C THR A 11 7.77 -4.42 -7.48
N ALA A 12 7.11 -3.30 -7.31
CA ALA A 12 6.50 -2.54 -8.40
C ALA A 12 6.51 -1.07 -8.01
N CYS A 13 6.23 -0.20 -8.97
CA CYS A 13 6.06 1.22 -8.67
C CYS A 13 4.67 1.46 -8.14
N PHE A 14 4.54 2.41 -7.23
CA PHE A 14 3.25 2.75 -6.64
C PHE A 14 2.21 3.10 -7.72
N SER A 15 2.64 3.80 -8.78
CA SER A 15 1.75 4.19 -9.87
C SER A 15 1.13 3.00 -10.61
N ASP A 16 1.72 1.82 -10.50
CA ASP A 16 1.22 0.62 -11.17
C ASP A 16 0.09 -0.06 -10.40
N LEU A 17 -0.20 0.37 -9.19
CA LEU A 17 -1.23 -0.25 -8.37
C LEU A 17 -2.62 0.20 -8.77
N ALA A 18 -3.57 -0.73 -8.81
CA ALA A 18 -4.98 -0.39 -8.92
C ALA A 18 -5.51 0.12 -7.58
N PRO A 19 -6.54 0.97 -7.58
CA PRO A 19 -7.17 1.39 -6.33
C PRO A 19 -7.62 0.19 -5.50
N GLY A 20 -7.43 0.27 -4.20
CA GLY A 20 -7.78 -0.80 -3.28
C GLY A 20 -6.71 -1.88 -3.13
N THR A 21 -5.61 -1.78 -3.85
CA THR A 21 -4.52 -2.76 -3.73
C THR A 21 -3.81 -2.58 -2.39
N VAL A 22 -3.67 -3.67 -1.65
CA VAL A 22 -2.87 -3.70 -0.42
C VAL A 22 -1.42 -3.92 -0.81
N PHE A 23 -0.51 -3.22 -0.15
CA PHE A 23 0.91 -3.30 -0.46
C PHE A 23 1.75 -3.17 0.81
N TYR A 24 3.01 -3.61 0.70
CA TYR A 24 4.03 -3.39 1.72
C TYR A 24 5.01 -2.34 1.21
N PHE A 25 5.33 -1.36 2.05
CA PHE A 25 6.30 -0.32 1.72
C PHE A 25 7.61 -0.62 2.47
N PRO A 26 8.59 -1.26 1.82
CA PRO A 26 9.80 -1.72 2.51
C PRO A 26 10.68 -0.58 3.02
N ARG A 27 10.67 0.56 2.36
CA ARG A 27 11.51 1.69 2.76
C ARG A 27 11.21 2.18 4.18
N GLU A 28 9.94 2.14 4.57
CA GLU A 28 9.50 2.60 5.88
C GLU A 28 8.83 1.51 6.70
N GLU A 29 8.78 0.31 6.15
CA GLU A 29 8.32 -0.90 6.84
C GLU A 29 6.89 -0.80 7.35
N TRP A 30 5.96 -0.41 6.47
CA TRP A 30 4.55 -0.41 6.82
C TRP A 30 3.70 -0.97 5.70
N TYR A 31 2.48 -1.38 6.06
CA TYR A 31 1.50 -1.90 5.12
C TYR A 31 0.45 -0.85 4.84
N GLY A 32 0.06 -0.73 3.57
CA GLY A 32 -0.90 0.27 3.16
C GLY A 32 -1.85 -0.24 2.11
N MET A 33 -2.80 0.63 1.74
CA MET A 33 -3.72 0.36 0.66
C MET A 33 -3.82 1.62 -0.20
N ARG A 34 -3.82 1.44 -1.52
CA ARG A 34 -3.97 2.56 -2.43
C ARG A 34 -5.41 3.04 -2.44
N LEU A 35 -5.58 4.36 -2.31
CA LEU A 35 -6.90 4.99 -2.35
C LEU A 35 -7.40 5.08 -3.80
N ASP A 36 -8.71 5.18 -3.94
CA ASP A 36 -9.35 5.44 -5.24
C ASP A 36 -9.35 6.95 -5.45
N GLY A 37 -8.26 7.45 -6.02
CA GLY A 37 -8.06 8.88 -6.21
C GLY A 37 -7.17 9.47 -5.12
N GLU A 38 -7.23 10.79 -4.99
CA GLU A 38 -6.39 11.51 -4.05
C GLU A 38 -7.25 12.45 -3.21
N THR A 39 -6.78 12.75 -2.00
CA THR A 39 -7.41 13.78 -1.18
C THR A 39 -7.05 15.16 -1.70
N SER A 40 -7.64 16.20 -1.12
CA SER A 40 -7.37 17.57 -1.54
C SER A 40 -5.91 18.01 -1.37
N VAL A 41 -5.15 17.31 -0.53
CA VAL A 41 -3.73 17.59 -0.32
C VAL A 41 -2.83 16.55 -1.01
N GLY A 42 -3.40 15.68 -1.84
CA GLY A 42 -2.63 14.74 -2.65
C GLY A 42 -2.37 13.38 -2.00
N GLU A 43 -2.94 13.12 -0.82
CA GLU A 43 -2.76 11.83 -0.18
C GLU A 43 -3.45 10.73 -0.97
N ASN A 44 -2.74 9.65 -1.24
CA ASN A 44 -3.17 8.61 -2.16
C ASN A 44 -3.09 7.20 -1.58
N ALA A 45 -2.75 7.08 -0.31
CA ALA A 45 -2.66 5.78 0.36
C ALA A 45 -3.07 5.92 1.82
N VAL A 46 -3.37 4.81 2.45
CA VAL A 46 -3.69 4.77 3.88
C VAL A 46 -2.82 3.71 4.55
N ASP A 47 -2.24 4.05 5.71
CA ASP A 47 -1.52 3.11 6.54
C ASP A 47 -2.55 2.23 7.25
N LEU A 48 -2.51 0.92 7.00
CA LEU A 48 -3.52 0.00 7.54
C LEU A 48 -3.37 -0.25 9.03
N GLN A 49 -2.22 0.07 9.62
CA GLN A 49 -2.01 -0.14 11.05
C GLN A 49 -2.48 1.05 11.87
N THR A 50 -2.34 2.26 11.35
CA THR A 50 -2.68 3.48 12.09
C THR A 50 -3.93 4.16 11.56
N GLY A 51 -4.31 3.89 10.32
CA GLY A 51 -5.40 4.59 9.67
C GLY A 51 -5.02 5.96 9.13
N GLU A 52 -3.76 6.35 9.24
CA GLU A 52 -3.30 7.64 8.76
C GLU A 52 -3.16 7.64 7.24
N LEU A 53 -3.50 8.78 6.64
CA LEU A 53 -3.34 8.96 5.21
C LEU A 53 -1.89 9.28 4.88
N ALA A 54 -1.44 8.85 3.70
CA ALA A 54 -0.07 9.04 3.27
C ALA A 54 -0.02 9.47 1.81
N LEU A 55 1.07 10.13 1.45
CA LEU A 55 1.33 10.56 0.08
C LEU A 55 2.57 9.82 -0.41
N LEU A 56 2.40 9.02 -1.45
CA LEU A 56 3.50 8.29 -2.08
C LEU A 56 3.73 8.81 -3.49
N ALA A 57 5.00 8.94 -3.86
CA ALA A 57 5.35 9.33 -5.22
C ALA A 57 5.10 8.15 -6.18
N ASP A 58 4.86 8.47 -7.45
CA ASP A 58 4.56 7.44 -8.45
C ASP A 58 5.69 6.42 -8.60
N TRP A 59 6.93 6.86 -8.40
CA TRP A 59 8.12 6.01 -8.56
C TRP A 59 8.48 5.21 -7.31
N GLU A 60 7.78 5.39 -6.20
CA GLU A 60 8.11 4.67 -4.97
C GLU A 60 7.99 3.17 -5.18
N GLN A 61 9.00 2.43 -4.71
CA GLN A 61 9.02 0.98 -4.83
C GLN A 61 8.23 0.35 -3.69
N ILE A 62 7.26 -0.45 -4.05
CA ILE A 62 6.40 -1.14 -3.08
C ILE A 62 6.27 -2.61 -3.48
N VAL A 63 5.76 -3.43 -2.57
CA VAL A 63 5.50 -4.84 -2.83
C VAL A 63 3.99 -5.05 -2.83
N PRO A 64 3.37 -5.26 -4.02
CA PRO A 64 1.94 -5.51 -4.05
C PRO A 64 1.62 -6.87 -3.44
N LEU A 65 0.57 -6.92 -2.64
CA LEU A 65 0.16 -8.13 -1.93
C LEU A 65 -1.11 -8.67 -2.57
N LYS A 66 -0.95 -9.33 -3.72
CA LYS A 66 -2.09 -9.76 -4.53
C LYS A 66 -3.06 -10.67 -3.80
N ASP A 67 -2.53 -11.54 -2.98
CA ASP A 67 -3.33 -12.48 -2.23
C ASP A 67 -3.49 -12.08 -0.78
N ALA A 68 -3.15 -10.83 -0.46
CA ALA A 68 -3.23 -10.35 0.90
C ALA A 68 -4.67 -10.17 1.36
N HIS A 69 -4.90 -10.44 2.62
CA HIS A 69 -6.17 -10.16 3.25
C HIS A 69 -5.91 -9.76 4.70
N LEU A 70 -6.86 -9.05 5.28
CA LEU A 70 -6.75 -8.61 6.66
C LEU A 70 -7.31 -9.68 7.58
N VAL A 71 -6.54 -10.04 8.60
CA VAL A 71 -6.96 -10.97 9.64
C VAL A 71 -7.02 -10.21 10.95
N ILE A 72 -8.19 -10.16 11.49
CA ILE A 72 -8.44 -9.41 12.72
C ILE A 72 -8.62 -10.37 13.88
#